data_409f886ddcf8975cccd53dbcaba48194
#
_entry.id   409f886ddcf8975cccd53dbcaba48194
#
_cell.length_a   1.000
_cell.length_b   1.000
_cell.length_c   1.000
_cell.angle_alpha   90.00
_cell.angle_beta   90.00
_cell.angle_gamma   90.00
#
_symmetry.space_group_name_H-M   'P 1'
#
loop_
_entity.id
_entity.type
_entity.pdbx_description
1 polymer ?
#
loop_
_entity_poly.entity_id
_entity_poly.type
_entity_poly.pdbx_seq_one_letter_code
_entity_poly.pdbx_strand_id
1 'polypeptide(L)'
;PIYIYEYSDLTGGLECYLGGVVVNYKPIPTQEFVVGVTNAHNDKFVDVYGDNSLAIEGDGTQNRILEKTRIPLGYSLGWNGSFLNNRLLTRWSWGIEGEARHKYSRMLILGQKLNLDRLQWYFDYMYQNDGLDRFGLASREVRDFFPAVGGEVWMSDVHYTSFITKLNWQFVPRWNLMLKGMYETASVTKIDRFKDFRKSYGYVGSVEYYPIKGQDLSIFLAYVGRKVTYKEGVGLDKYNTNRIELGFKYRIKAY
;
A
#
# COMPACT_ATOMS: atom_id res chain seq x y z
N PRO A 1 -0.32 -9.59 -15.58
CA PRO A 1 -0.77 -8.36 -14.91
C PRO A 1 0.43 -7.50 -14.58
N ILE A 2 0.30 -6.22 -14.87
CA ILE A 2 1.31 -5.22 -14.57
C ILE A 2 1.16 -4.88 -13.08
N TYR A 3 1.57 -5.79 -12.20
CA TYR A 3 1.32 -5.66 -10.77
C TYR A 3 2.36 -4.85 -10.03
N ILE A 4 3.53 -4.62 -10.64
CA ILE A 4 4.66 -3.97 -9.96
C ILE A 4 4.34 -2.56 -9.47
N TYR A 5 3.34 -1.90 -10.08
CA TYR A 5 2.88 -0.57 -9.68
C TYR A 5 1.38 -0.55 -9.40
N GLU A 6 0.81 -1.69 -9.07
CA GLU A 6 -0.61 -1.79 -8.83
C GLU A 6 -1.02 -1.10 -7.54
N TYR A 7 -0.08 -0.95 -6.63
CA TYR A 7 -0.27 -0.36 -5.33
C TYR A 7 0.79 0.72 -5.09
N SER A 8 0.53 1.59 -4.15
CA SER A 8 1.56 2.47 -3.63
C SER A 8 2.70 1.64 -3.03
N ASP A 9 3.84 2.26 -2.82
CA ASP A 9 4.95 1.60 -2.09
C ASP A 9 4.50 1.05 -0.74
N LEU A 10 3.54 1.73 -0.14
CA LEU A 10 2.90 1.36 1.10
C LEU A 10 2.12 0.03 0.98
N THR A 11 1.34 -0.16 -0.09
CA THR A 11 0.53 -1.37 -0.27
C THR A 11 1.34 -2.56 -0.80
N GLY A 12 2.45 -2.33 -1.45
CA GLY A 12 3.37 -3.40 -1.86
C GLY A 12 3.98 -4.18 -0.69
N GLY A 13 3.97 -3.61 0.52
CA GLY A 13 4.41 -4.29 1.74
C GLY A 13 3.30 -5.06 2.49
N LEU A 14 2.07 -5.07 1.96
CA LEU A 14 0.93 -5.71 2.64
C LEU A 14 0.76 -7.21 2.33
N GLU A 15 1.60 -7.81 1.54
CA GLU A 15 1.63 -9.26 1.35
C GLU A 15 2.21 -9.94 2.60
N CYS A 16 1.44 -9.89 3.66
CA CYS A 16 1.80 -10.48 4.92
C CYS A 16 0.90 -11.68 5.21
N TYR A 17 1.48 -12.79 5.63
CA TYR A 17 0.75 -13.94 6.16
C TYR A 17 0.55 -13.73 7.67
N LEU A 18 -0.65 -13.51 8.11
CA LEU A 18 -0.96 -13.29 9.52
C LEU A 18 -1.52 -14.57 10.12
N GLY A 19 -0.93 -15.02 11.20
CA GLY A 19 -1.54 -16.03 12.06
C GLY A 19 -2.55 -15.36 12.99
N GLY A 20 -3.76 -15.91 13.11
CA GLY A 20 -4.73 -15.31 14.00
C GLY A 20 -6.15 -15.82 13.81
N VAL A 21 -7.10 -15.14 14.40
CA VAL A 21 -8.53 -15.42 14.30
C VAL A 21 -9.22 -14.24 13.65
N VAL A 22 -9.97 -14.54 12.60
CA VAL A 22 -10.81 -13.57 11.89
C VAL A 22 -12.25 -14.06 11.92
N VAL A 23 -13.13 -13.20 12.37
CA VAL A 23 -14.58 -13.47 12.44
C VAL A 23 -15.30 -12.59 11.43
N ASN A 24 -16.05 -13.21 10.55
CA ASN A 24 -16.90 -12.55 9.58
C ASN A 24 -18.35 -12.67 10.02
N TYR A 25 -19.07 -11.56 10.10
CA TYR A 25 -20.48 -11.50 10.44
C TYR A 25 -21.27 -10.84 9.32
N LYS A 26 -22.23 -11.57 8.77
CA LYS A 26 -23.12 -11.12 7.69
C LYS A 26 -24.57 -11.02 8.19
N PRO A 27 -25.00 -9.87 8.72
CA PRO A 27 -26.39 -9.69 9.16
C PRO A 27 -27.39 -9.76 8.01
N ILE A 28 -26.97 -9.32 6.82
CA ILE A 28 -27.71 -9.43 5.57
C ILE A 28 -26.74 -9.74 4.41
N PRO A 29 -27.20 -10.30 3.29
CA PRO A 29 -26.33 -10.71 2.19
C PRO A 29 -25.45 -9.62 1.60
N THR A 30 -25.86 -8.36 1.73
CA THR A 30 -25.14 -7.20 1.17
C THR A 30 -24.18 -6.52 2.13
N GLN A 31 -24.10 -6.96 3.38
CA GLN A 31 -23.27 -6.34 4.41
C GLN A 31 -22.46 -7.41 5.15
N GLU A 32 -21.18 -7.17 5.29
CA GLU A 32 -20.26 -8.03 6.02
C GLU A 32 -19.39 -7.18 6.93
N PHE A 33 -19.33 -7.55 8.19
CA PHE A 33 -18.42 -7.01 9.18
C PHE A 33 -17.32 -8.03 9.46
N VAL A 34 -16.11 -7.56 9.57
CA VAL A 34 -14.92 -8.39 9.79
C VAL A 34 -14.22 -7.89 11.05
N VAL A 35 -13.94 -8.79 11.98
CA VAL A 35 -13.15 -8.49 13.18
C VAL A 35 -12.00 -9.48 13.21
N GLY A 36 -10.78 -8.98 13.32
CA GLY A 36 -9.57 -9.80 13.36
C GLY A 36 -8.70 -9.49 14.58
N VAL A 37 -8.12 -10.56 15.13
CA VAL A 37 -7.01 -10.51 16.06
C VAL A 37 -5.92 -11.39 15.48
N THR A 38 -4.78 -10.80 15.17
CA THR A 38 -3.68 -11.49 14.50
C THR A 38 -2.37 -11.20 15.23
N ASN A 39 -1.37 -12.04 15.04
CA ASN A 39 -0.02 -11.61 15.36
C ASN A 39 0.45 -10.67 14.24
N ALA A 40 0.93 -9.52 14.64
CA ALA A 40 1.58 -8.60 13.73
C ALA A 40 2.89 -9.23 13.25
N HIS A 41 3.35 -8.92 12.04
CA HIS A 41 4.61 -9.40 11.47
C HIS A 41 4.81 -10.90 11.46
N ASN A 42 4.14 -11.43 10.63
CA ASN A 42 4.03 -12.77 10.42
C ASN A 42 5.02 -13.57 9.66
N ASP A 43 5.52 -13.08 8.66
CA ASP A 43 6.41 -13.73 7.71
C ASP A 43 7.75 -14.07 8.32
N LYS A 44 8.03 -13.38 9.40
CA LYS A 44 9.31 -13.51 10.04
C LYS A 44 9.08 -13.56 11.52
N PHE A 45 8.57 -14.56 12.07
CA PHE A 45 8.73 -14.79 13.52
C PHE A 45 10.16 -14.48 14.00
N VAL A 46 10.92 -13.90 13.09
CA VAL A 46 12.25 -13.35 13.18
C VAL A 46 12.11 -11.85 13.36
N ASP A 47 12.84 -11.32 14.21
CA ASP A 47 12.98 -9.91 14.48
C ASP A 47 13.11 -9.10 13.19
N VAL A 48 12.10 -8.31 12.90
CA VAL A 48 12.16 -7.32 11.80
C VAL A 48 13.29 -6.33 12.06
N TYR A 49 13.59 -6.13 13.31
CA TYR A 49 14.66 -5.26 13.78
C TYR A 49 15.84 -6.12 14.23
N GLY A 50 16.99 -5.94 13.59
CA GLY A 50 18.24 -6.60 13.97
C GLY A 50 18.66 -6.21 15.40
N ASP A 51 19.61 -6.94 15.94
CA ASP A 51 20.24 -6.55 17.20
C ASP A 51 20.83 -5.13 17.06
N ASN A 52 20.64 -4.31 18.08
CA ASN A 52 21.05 -2.89 18.11
C ASN A 52 20.33 -1.95 17.12
N SER A 53 19.16 -2.33 16.62
CA SER A 53 18.33 -1.39 15.88
C SER A 53 17.95 -0.18 16.73
N LEU A 54 18.01 1.02 16.13
CA LEU A 54 17.76 2.27 16.82
C LEU A 54 16.54 2.98 16.24
N ALA A 55 15.63 3.41 17.10
CA ALA A 55 14.57 4.33 16.73
C ALA A 55 15.10 5.78 16.80
N ILE A 56 14.90 6.54 15.73
CA ILE A 56 15.10 7.98 15.72
C ILE A 56 13.82 8.65 16.20
N GLU A 57 13.91 9.38 17.30
CA GLU A 57 12.77 10.02 17.95
C GLU A 57 12.91 11.54 18.02
N GLY A 58 11.79 12.24 18.21
CA GLY A 58 11.75 13.67 18.40
C GLY A 58 12.29 14.46 17.20
N ASP A 59 13.25 15.33 17.46
CA ASP A 59 13.91 16.17 16.45
C ASP A 59 15.07 15.47 15.70
N GLY A 60 15.24 14.16 15.93
CA GLY A 60 16.32 13.37 15.33
C GLY A 60 17.61 13.33 16.18
N THR A 61 17.61 13.97 17.34
CA THR A 61 18.75 13.94 18.28
C THR A 61 18.61 12.84 19.33
N GLN A 62 17.42 12.31 19.51
CA GLN A 62 17.13 11.22 20.43
C GLN A 62 17.14 9.89 19.69
N ASN A 63 18.01 9.00 20.12
CA ASN A 63 18.09 7.63 19.61
C ASN A 63 17.78 6.68 20.75
N ARG A 64 16.92 5.71 20.47
CA ARG A 64 16.53 4.69 21.44
C ARG A 64 16.73 3.31 20.84
N ILE A 65 17.34 2.41 21.60
CA ILE A 65 17.44 0.99 21.24
C ILE A 65 16.02 0.41 21.22
N LEU A 66 15.70 -0.28 20.12
CA LEU A 66 14.40 -0.91 19.96
C LEU A 66 14.30 -2.14 20.85
N GLU A 67 13.29 -2.14 21.70
CA GLU A 67 12.93 -3.30 22.50
C GLU A 67 11.91 -4.13 21.74
N LYS A 68 12.20 -5.41 21.56
CA LYS A 68 11.35 -6.36 20.88
C LYS A 68 10.07 -6.62 21.65
N THR A 69 8.96 -6.70 20.97
CA THR A 69 7.69 -7.13 21.55
C THR A 69 7.58 -8.64 21.44
N ARG A 70 7.41 -9.34 22.56
CA ARG A 70 7.36 -10.81 22.60
C ARG A 70 6.24 -11.43 21.75
N ILE A 71 5.07 -10.77 21.72
CA ILE A 71 3.89 -11.19 20.96
C ILE A 71 3.25 -9.91 20.41
N PRO A 72 3.67 -9.46 19.23
CA PRO A 72 3.01 -8.34 18.60
C PRO A 72 1.59 -8.76 18.19
N LEU A 73 0.59 -8.09 18.74
CA LEU A 73 -0.81 -8.30 18.38
C LEU A 73 -1.28 -7.19 17.46
N GLY A 74 -2.04 -7.60 16.43
CA GLY A 74 -2.80 -6.74 15.56
C GLY A 74 -4.30 -6.91 15.79
N TYR A 75 -5.04 -5.83 15.71
CA TYR A 75 -6.49 -5.79 15.76
C TYR A 75 -7.00 -5.12 14.50
N SER A 76 -8.01 -5.70 13.88
CA SER A 76 -8.60 -5.14 12.68
C SER A 76 -10.12 -5.15 12.75
N LEU A 77 -10.71 -4.11 12.16
CA LEU A 77 -12.14 -3.96 11.91
C LEU A 77 -12.33 -3.72 10.42
N GLY A 78 -13.28 -4.41 9.82
CA GLY A 78 -13.61 -4.25 8.42
C GLY A 78 -15.11 -4.18 8.19
N TRP A 79 -15.50 -3.50 7.13
CA TRP A 79 -16.85 -3.49 6.62
C TRP A 79 -16.83 -3.58 5.09
N ASN A 80 -17.54 -4.57 4.57
CA ASN A 80 -17.78 -4.76 3.15
C ASN A 80 -19.25 -4.55 2.87
N GLY A 81 -19.59 -3.61 2.01
CA GLY A 81 -20.93 -3.28 1.62
C GLY A 81 -21.16 -3.46 0.11
N SER A 82 -22.34 -3.95 -0.26
CA SER A 82 -22.78 -4.05 -1.64
C SER A 82 -24.10 -3.33 -1.81
N PHE A 83 -24.16 -2.41 -2.76
CA PHE A 83 -25.29 -1.54 -3.01
C PHE A 83 -25.65 -1.54 -4.50
N LEU A 84 -26.85 -1.06 -4.82
CA LEU A 84 -27.32 -0.88 -6.20
C LEU A 84 -27.18 -2.19 -7.03
N ASN A 85 -27.63 -3.32 -6.51
CA ASN A 85 -27.50 -4.62 -7.14
C ASN A 85 -26.05 -4.97 -7.51
N ASN A 86 -25.13 -4.84 -6.56
CA ASN A 86 -23.68 -5.07 -6.69
C ASN A 86 -22.96 -4.09 -7.66
N ARG A 87 -23.60 -3.01 -8.06
CA ARG A 87 -22.93 -1.99 -8.88
C ARG A 87 -21.97 -1.10 -8.07
N LEU A 88 -22.29 -0.84 -6.81
CA LEU A 88 -21.41 -0.11 -5.90
C LEU A 88 -20.96 -1.02 -4.77
N LEU A 89 -19.66 -1.26 -4.68
CA LEU A 89 -19.04 -2.04 -3.62
C LEU A 89 -18.19 -1.13 -2.74
N THR A 90 -18.33 -1.28 -1.45
CA THR A 90 -17.58 -0.55 -0.42
C THR A 90 -16.73 -1.54 0.35
N ARG A 91 -15.48 -1.21 0.60
CA ARG A 91 -14.56 -1.96 1.45
C ARG A 91 -13.79 -1.00 2.34
N TRP A 92 -14.17 -0.93 3.60
CA TRP A 92 -13.50 -0.11 4.60
C TRP A 92 -12.85 -0.99 5.63
N SER A 93 -11.66 -0.63 6.04
CA SER A 93 -10.96 -1.34 7.10
C SER A 93 -10.12 -0.38 7.92
N TRP A 94 -10.02 -0.70 9.19
CA TRP A 94 -9.14 -0.04 10.14
C TRP A 94 -8.37 -1.12 10.90
N GLY A 95 -7.11 -0.86 11.20
CA GLY A 95 -6.27 -1.75 11.97
C GLY A 95 -5.29 -1.01 12.86
N ILE A 96 -4.86 -1.69 13.90
CA ILE A 96 -3.75 -1.29 14.77
C ILE A 96 -2.87 -2.50 15.05
N GLU A 97 -1.58 -2.32 14.96
CA GLU A 97 -0.58 -3.37 15.18
C GLU A 97 0.55 -2.88 16.07
N GLY A 98 1.02 -3.75 16.96
CA GLY A 98 2.24 -3.51 17.73
C GLY A 98 3.48 -3.74 16.87
N GLU A 99 4.41 -2.79 16.87
CA GLU A 99 5.67 -2.87 16.10
C GLU A 99 6.86 -3.18 17.02
N ALA A 100 6.99 -2.42 18.07
CA ALA A 100 7.97 -2.60 19.11
C ALA A 100 7.34 -2.17 20.44
N ARG A 101 8.04 -2.30 21.56
CA ARG A 101 7.52 -1.88 22.85
C ARG A 101 7.12 -0.40 22.85
N HIS A 102 5.84 -0.13 23.12
CA HIS A 102 5.21 1.20 23.07
C HIS A 102 5.17 1.87 21.69
N LYS A 103 5.38 1.11 20.62
CA LYS A 103 5.24 1.58 19.22
C LYS A 103 4.13 0.82 18.53
N TYR A 104 3.19 1.55 17.96
CA TYR A 104 2.00 1.00 17.31
C TYR A 104 1.83 1.66 15.95
N SER A 105 1.49 0.85 14.95
CA SER A 105 1.06 1.31 13.64
C SER A 105 -0.45 1.25 13.54
N ARG A 106 -1.05 2.27 12.93
CA ARG A 106 -2.48 2.38 12.69
C ARG A 106 -2.72 2.60 11.20
N MET A 107 -3.65 1.88 10.64
CA MET A 107 -3.97 1.98 9.22
C MET A 107 -5.47 2.10 9.02
N LEU A 108 -5.88 2.99 8.10
CA LEU A 108 -7.23 3.14 7.61
C LEU A 108 -7.22 2.95 6.10
N ILE A 109 -8.10 2.09 5.59
CA ILE A 109 -8.31 1.90 4.15
C ILE A 109 -9.78 2.15 3.85
N LEU A 110 -10.06 3.01 2.87
CA LEU A 110 -11.41 3.30 2.38
C LEU A 110 -11.45 2.99 0.88
N GLY A 111 -11.99 1.83 0.53
CA GLY A 111 -12.08 1.35 -0.84
C GLY A 111 -13.51 1.47 -1.39
N GLN A 112 -13.62 1.91 -2.65
CA GLN A 112 -14.87 1.99 -3.39
C GLN A 112 -14.68 1.38 -4.78
N LYS A 113 -15.68 0.64 -5.26
CA LYS A 113 -15.70 0.11 -6.60
C LYS A 113 -17.08 0.32 -7.23
N LEU A 114 -17.09 0.98 -8.37
CA LEU A 114 -18.27 1.11 -9.22
C LEU A 114 -18.15 0.12 -10.39
N ASN A 115 -19.15 -0.76 -10.54
CA ASN A 115 -19.27 -1.72 -11.63
C ASN A 115 -20.46 -1.32 -12.52
N LEU A 116 -20.18 -0.88 -13.72
CA LEU A 116 -21.17 -0.72 -14.78
C LEU A 116 -20.86 -1.75 -15.87
N ASP A 117 -21.79 -1.99 -16.78
CA ASP A 117 -21.69 -3.08 -17.77
C ASP A 117 -20.37 -3.10 -18.55
N ARG A 118 -19.85 -1.93 -18.91
CA ARG A 118 -18.60 -1.78 -19.67
C ARG A 118 -17.55 -0.94 -18.97
N LEU A 119 -17.83 -0.46 -17.76
CA LEU A 119 -16.95 0.43 -17.03
C LEU A 119 -16.83 -0.06 -15.59
N GLN A 120 -15.60 -0.19 -15.13
CA GLN A 120 -15.29 -0.39 -13.74
C GLN A 120 -14.40 0.75 -13.26
N TRP A 121 -14.76 1.32 -12.15
CA TRP A 121 -13.95 2.35 -11.51
C TRP A 121 -13.68 1.97 -10.08
N TYR A 122 -12.42 2.05 -9.68
CA TYR A 122 -11.94 1.82 -8.32
C TYR A 122 -11.36 3.11 -7.77
N PHE A 123 -11.55 3.31 -6.50
CA PHE A 123 -10.92 4.36 -5.74
C PHE A 123 -10.57 3.82 -4.36
N ASP A 124 -9.31 3.91 -3.96
CA ASP A 124 -8.82 3.53 -2.65
C ASP A 124 -8.08 4.71 -2.02
N TYR A 125 -8.46 5.04 -0.80
CA TYR A 125 -7.75 5.94 0.09
C TYR A 125 -7.12 5.13 1.20
N MET A 126 -5.86 5.40 1.52
CA MET A 126 -5.12 4.74 2.58
C MET A 126 -4.40 5.77 3.41
N TYR A 127 -4.56 5.68 4.71
CA TYR A 127 -3.86 6.48 5.69
C TYR A 127 -3.18 5.55 6.68
N GLN A 128 -1.91 5.79 6.95
CA GLN A 128 -1.12 5.05 7.92
C GLN A 128 -0.36 6.00 8.82
N ASN A 129 -0.37 5.67 10.11
CA ASN A 129 0.36 6.38 11.14
C ASN A 129 1.17 5.36 11.93
N ASP A 130 2.46 5.37 11.72
CA ASP A 130 3.41 4.44 12.31
C ASP A 130 4.13 5.10 13.47
N GLY A 131 3.98 4.54 14.65
CA GLY A 131 4.81 4.88 15.79
C GLY A 131 6.29 4.54 15.54
N LEU A 132 6.52 3.50 14.71
CA LEU A 132 7.80 3.14 14.14
C LEU A 132 7.55 2.74 12.67
N ASP A 133 8.38 3.21 11.75
CA ASP A 133 8.24 3.02 10.32
C ASP A 133 8.24 1.53 9.93
N ARG A 134 7.04 0.95 9.90
CA ARG A 134 6.80 -0.48 9.70
C ARG A 134 7.39 -1.02 8.41
N PHE A 135 7.23 -0.28 7.33
CA PHE A 135 7.70 -0.71 6.01
C PHE A 135 9.12 -0.24 5.71
N GLY A 136 9.70 0.56 6.59
CA GLY A 136 11.05 1.09 6.41
C GLY A 136 11.20 1.99 5.19
N LEU A 137 10.10 2.51 4.62
CA LEU A 137 10.14 3.32 3.42
C LEU A 137 10.81 4.67 3.69
N ALA A 138 10.31 5.41 4.68
CA ALA A 138 10.92 6.67 5.08
C ALA A 138 12.32 6.44 5.67
N SER A 139 12.47 5.42 6.50
CA SER A 139 13.74 5.06 7.13
C SER A 139 14.84 4.80 6.11
N ARG A 140 14.55 4.06 5.04
CA ARG A 140 15.53 3.79 3.97
C ARG A 140 15.96 5.04 3.22
N GLU A 141 15.05 6.00 3.01
CA GLU A 141 15.35 7.22 2.28
C GLU A 141 16.10 8.25 3.12
N VAL A 142 15.86 8.31 4.43
CA VAL A 142 16.44 9.34 5.28
C VAL A 142 17.55 8.85 6.21
N ARG A 143 17.80 7.56 6.31
CA ARG A 143 18.78 6.97 7.24
C ARG A 143 20.18 7.55 7.11
N ASP A 144 20.62 7.91 5.90
CA ASP A 144 21.97 8.39 5.64
C ASP A 144 22.21 9.79 6.26
N PHE A 145 21.15 10.49 6.66
CA PHE A 145 21.23 11.72 7.44
C PHE A 145 21.43 11.49 8.95
N PHE A 146 21.29 10.23 9.38
CA PHE A 146 21.46 9.80 10.76
C PHE A 146 22.50 8.69 10.81
N PRO A 147 23.77 9.01 10.94
CA PRO A 147 24.84 8.00 10.98
C PRO A 147 24.56 7.04 12.14
N ALA A 148 24.32 5.79 11.79
CA ALA A 148 24.07 4.74 12.75
C ALA A 148 25.32 4.43 13.55
N VAL A 149 25.24 4.54 14.85
CA VAL A 149 26.26 4.03 15.75
C VAL A 149 25.93 2.59 16.06
N GLY A 150 26.30 1.68 15.15
CA GLY A 150 26.30 0.24 15.40
C GLY A 150 24.99 -0.54 15.18
N GLY A 151 24.05 -0.06 14.34
CA GLY A 151 22.81 -0.76 14.07
C GLY A 151 21.95 -0.16 12.95
N GLU A 152 20.82 -0.79 12.63
CA GLU A 152 19.84 -0.25 11.69
C GLU A 152 19.07 0.91 12.31
N VAL A 153 18.78 1.92 11.49
CA VAL A 153 18.04 3.12 11.89
C VAL A 153 16.61 3.06 11.37
N TRP A 154 15.65 3.29 12.28
CA TRP A 154 14.23 3.32 11.98
C TRP A 154 13.62 4.65 12.43
N MET A 155 12.85 5.27 11.54
CA MET A 155 12.17 6.52 11.87
C MET A 155 10.95 6.26 12.75
N SER A 156 10.74 7.10 13.74
CA SER A 156 9.52 7.13 14.54
C SER A 156 8.56 8.19 14.05
N ASP A 157 7.26 8.01 14.37
CA ASP A 157 6.21 8.97 14.08
C ASP A 157 6.10 9.30 12.57
N VAL A 158 6.01 8.24 11.75
CA VAL A 158 5.91 8.33 10.29
C VAL A 158 4.47 8.27 9.84
N HIS A 159 4.07 9.18 8.97
CA HIS A 159 2.76 9.21 8.37
C HIS A 159 2.84 8.98 6.86
N TYR A 160 1.93 8.14 6.36
CA TYR A 160 1.74 7.90 4.94
C TYR A 160 0.29 8.17 4.56
N THR A 161 0.10 8.77 3.41
CA THR A 161 -1.22 8.91 2.80
C THR A 161 -1.12 8.50 1.34
N SER A 162 -2.04 7.65 0.89
CA SER A 162 -2.06 7.15 -0.49
C SER A 162 -3.46 7.23 -1.07
N PHE A 163 -3.56 7.69 -2.31
CA PHE A 163 -4.77 7.65 -3.13
C PHE A 163 -4.48 6.84 -4.38
N ILE A 164 -5.34 5.88 -4.66
CA ILE A 164 -5.24 5.05 -5.86
C ILE A 164 -6.58 5.12 -6.58
N THR A 165 -6.56 5.37 -7.88
CA THR A 165 -7.74 5.27 -8.71
C THR A 165 -7.45 4.46 -9.95
N LYS A 166 -8.40 3.63 -10.39
CA LYS A 166 -8.27 2.80 -11.58
C LYS A 166 -9.59 2.79 -12.33
N LEU A 167 -9.53 3.17 -13.58
CA LEU A 167 -10.61 3.07 -14.53
C LEU A 167 -10.31 1.93 -15.50
N ASN A 168 -11.28 1.06 -15.71
CA ASN A 168 -11.21 -0.01 -16.69
C ASN A 168 -12.46 0.07 -17.57
N TRP A 169 -12.27 0.34 -18.85
CA TRP A 169 -13.38 0.66 -19.76
C TRP A 169 -13.29 -0.12 -21.07
N GLN A 170 -14.28 -0.96 -21.30
CA GLN A 170 -14.48 -1.61 -22.60
C GLN A 170 -15.22 -0.67 -23.56
N PHE A 171 -14.49 0.24 -24.21
CA PHE A 171 -15.08 1.30 -25.03
C PHE A 171 -15.69 0.79 -26.35
N VAL A 172 -15.16 -0.29 -26.91
CA VAL A 172 -15.77 -1.06 -28.02
C VAL A 172 -15.56 -2.56 -27.79
N PRO A 173 -16.32 -3.44 -28.44
CA PRO A 173 -16.10 -4.88 -28.38
C PRO A 173 -14.62 -5.21 -28.69
N ARG A 174 -14.01 -6.08 -27.89
CA ARG A 174 -12.62 -6.53 -27.99
C ARG A 174 -11.54 -5.50 -27.62
N TRP A 175 -11.87 -4.29 -27.26
CA TRP A 175 -10.90 -3.29 -26.85
C TRP A 175 -11.21 -2.79 -25.44
N ASN A 176 -10.19 -2.77 -24.63
CA ASN A 176 -10.27 -2.29 -23.26
C ASN A 176 -9.20 -1.20 -23.01
N LEU A 177 -9.60 -0.12 -22.36
CA LEU A 177 -8.72 0.93 -21.87
C LEU A 177 -8.63 0.82 -20.37
N MET A 178 -7.42 0.76 -19.84
CA MET A 178 -7.17 0.86 -18.40
C MET A 178 -6.34 2.10 -18.12
N LEU A 179 -6.85 2.94 -17.24
CA LEU A 179 -6.12 4.09 -16.69
C LEU A 179 -6.00 3.92 -15.19
N LYS A 180 -4.81 4.16 -14.67
CA LYS A 180 -4.54 4.11 -13.23
C LYS A 180 -3.70 5.29 -12.81
N GLY A 181 -4.09 5.91 -11.71
CA GLY A 181 -3.35 6.97 -11.04
C GLY A 181 -3.11 6.61 -9.59
N MET A 182 -1.97 7.02 -9.09
CA MET A 182 -1.57 6.88 -7.69
C MET A 182 -0.92 8.18 -7.22
N TYR A 183 -1.27 8.60 -6.03
CA TYR A 183 -0.59 9.68 -5.31
C TYR A 183 -0.30 9.24 -3.89
N GLU A 184 0.92 9.48 -3.44
CA GLU A 184 1.36 9.10 -2.10
C GLU A 184 2.21 10.20 -1.49
N THR A 185 2.06 10.40 -0.19
CA THR A 185 2.90 11.28 0.62
C THR A 185 3.52 10.51 1.77
N ALA A 186 4.74 10.90 2.17
CA ALA A 186 5.39 10.43 3.38
C ALA A 186 5.89 11.61 4.21
N SER A 187 5.76 11.48 5.53
CA SER A 187 6.12 12.52 6.49
C SER A 187 6.68 11.90 7.76
N VAL A 188 7.85 12.35 8.22
CA VAL A 188 8.34 12.10 9.58
C VAL A 188 7.92 13.29 10.41
N THR A 189 6.85 13.16 11.21
CA THR A 189 6.10 14.32 11.71
C THR A 189 6.80 15.14 12.77
N LYS A 190 7.76 14.55 13.48
CA LYS A 190 8.49 15.22 14.58
C LYS A 190 9.85 15.79 14.19
N ILE A 191 10.23 15.64 12.92
CA ILE A 191 11.49 16.17 12.41
C ILE A 191 11.16 17.18 11.29
N ASP A 192 11.26 18.46 11.56
CA ASP A 192 10.81 19.53 10.66
C ASP A 192 11.41 19.44 9.24
N ARG A 193 12.65 19.00 9.12
CA ARG A 193 13.31 18.75 7.85
C ARG A 193 12.59 17.71 7.01
N PHE A 194 12.05 16.65 7.64
CA PHE A 194 11.41 15.52 7.00
C PHE A 194 9.88 15.54 7.12
N LYS A 195 9.30 16.62 7.58
CA LYS A 195 7.86 16.82 7.57
C LYS A 195 7.39 17.05 6.14
N ASP A 196 6.45 16.20 5.69
CA ASP A 196 5.92 16.20 4.31
C ASP A 196 7.04 16.15 3.25
N PHE A 197 8.06 15.35 3.52
CA PHE A 197 9.32 15.39 2.77
C PHE A 197 9.21 14.75 1.38
N ARG A 198 8.26 13.84 1.16
CA ARG A 198 8.16 13.02 -0.04
C ARG A 198 6.76 13.06 -0.64
N LYS A 199 6.70 13.19 -1.97
CA LYS A 199 5.50 12.99 -2.78
C LYS A 199 5.83 12.05 -3.94
N SER A 200 5.00 11.02 -4.13
CA SER A 200 5.13 10.07 -5.22
C SER A 200 3.87 10.06 -6.07
N TYR A 201 4.04 10.02 -7.38
CA TYR A 201 2.98 9.91 -8.38
C TYR A 201 3.26 8.68 -9.22
N GLY A 202 2.29 7.78 -9.31
CA GLY A 202 2.32 6.64 -10.21
C GLY A 202 1.21 6.75 -11.24
N TYR A 203 1.46 6.34 -12.47
CA TYR A 203 0.45 6.34 -13.52
C TYR A 203 0.66 5.19 -14.49
N VAL A 204 -0.44 4.61 -14.92
CA VAL A 204 -0.45 3.55 -15.94
C VAL A 204 -1.60 3.84 -16.89
N GLY A 205 -1.30 3.80 -18.18
CA GLY A 205 -2.30 3.76 -19.23
C GLY A 205 -2.06 2.53 -20.09
N SER A 206 -3.06 1.69 -20.31
CA SER A 206 -2.92 0.55 -21.21
C SER A 206 -4.13 0.35 -22.09
N VAL A 207 -3.87 -0.10 -23.32
CA VAL A 207 -4.88 -0.55 -24.26
C VAL A 207 -4.70 -2.05 -24.47
N GLU A 208 -5.78 -2.80 -24.31
CA GLU A 208 -5.81 -4.25 -24.51
C GLU A 208 -6.72 -4.60 -25.68
N TYR A 209 -6.27 -5.50 -26.54
CA TYR A 209 -7.04 -6.06 -27.64
C TYR A 209 -7.25 -7.56 -27.46
N TYR A 210 -8.49 -8.02 -27.62
CA TYR A 210 -8.91 -9.41 -27.51
C TYR A 210 -9.17 -9.98 -28.92
N PRO A 211 -8.19 -10.64 -29.58
CA PRO A 211 -8.29 -11.05 -30.99
C PRO A 211 -9.34 -12.14 -31.20
N ILE A 212 -9.53 -13.02 -30.24
CA ILE A 212 -10.39 -14.20 -30.38
C ILE A 212 -11.56 -14.10 -29.40
N LYS A 213 -12.80 -14.13 -29.95
CA LYS A 213 -14.02 -14.13 -29.15
C LYS A 213 -14.13 -15.43 -28.33
N GLY A 214 -14.35 -15.30 -27.03
CA GLY A 214 -14.52 -16.45 -26.14
C GLY A 214 -13.22 -17.09 -25.62
N GLN A 215 -12.07 -16.57 -26.01
CA GLN A 215 -10.77 -16.96 -25.44
C GLN A 215 -10.20 -15.84 -24.57
N ASP A 216 -9.54 -16.23 -23.50
CA ASP A 216 -8.87 -15.31 -22.56
C ASP A 216 -7.46 -14.94 -23.07
N LEU A 217 -7.35 -14.64 -24.38
CA LEU A 217 -6.14 -14.12 -25.01
C LEU A 217 -6.29 -12.60 -25.20
N SER A 218 -5.36 -11.83 -24.66
CA SER A 218 -5.27 -10.41 -24.97
C SER A 218 -3.84 -9.99 -25.29
N ILE A 219 -3.70 -9.02 -26.18
CA ILE A 219 -2.47 -8.31 -26.49
C ILE A 219 -2.61 -6.91 -25.89
N PHE A 220 -1.58 -6.42 -25.22
CA PHE A 220 -1.65 -5.09 -24.60
C PHE A 220 -0.42 -4.26 -24.90
N LEU A 221 -0.65 -2.96 -24.98
CA LEU A 221 0.37 -1.91 -24.96
C LEU A 221 0.11 -1.04 -23.73
N ALA A 222 1.13 -0.83 -22.91
CA ALA A 222 1.03 -0.01 -21.71
C ALA A 222 2.16 1.01 -21.62
N TYR A 223 1.83 2.17 -21.08
CA TYR A 223 2.78 3.17 -20.60
C TYR A 223 2.70 3.24 -19.09
N VAL A 224 3.82 3.04 -18.43
CA VAL A 224 3.94 3.00 -16.97
C VAL A 224 4.95 4.03 -16.55
N GLY A 225 4.59 4.85 -15.57
CA GLY A 225 5.49 5.86 -15.05
C GLY A 225 5.36 6.07 -13.55
N ARG A 226 6.45 6.55 -12.97
CA ARG A 226 6.52 6.95 -11.58
C ARG A 226 7.40 8.19 -11.46
N LYS A 227 6.94 9.16 -10.69
CA LYS A 227 7.68 10.37 -10.35
C LYS A 227 7.71 10.52 -8.84
N VAL A 228 8.90 10.68 -8.30
CA VAL A 228 9.10 11.01 -6.87
C VAL A 228 9.73 12.39 -6.76
N THR A 229 9.19 13.18 -5.87
CA THR A 229 9.67 14.53 -5.56
C THR A 229 9.84 14.69 -4.06
N TYR A 230 10.82 15.45 -3.67
CA TYR A 230 11.12 15.73 -2.28
C TYR A 230 10.95 17.23 -1.98
N LYS A 231 10.68 17.54 -0.73
CA LYS A 231 10.62 18.90 -0.21
C LYS A 231 11.99 19.55 -0.38
N GLU A 232 12.00 20.82 -0.71
CA GLU A 232 13.21 21.61 -0.80
C GLU A 232 13.97 21.60 0.53
N GLY A 233 15.30 21.50 0.45
CA GLY A 233 16.17 21.45 1.63
C GLY A 233 16.31 20.06 2.28
N VAL A 234 15.60 19.03 1.81
CA VAL A 234 15.78 17.66 2.32
C VAL A 234 17.14 17.07 1.91
N GLY A 235 17.62 17.41 0.72
CA GLY A 235 18.91 16.89 0.21
C GLY A 235 18.76 15.53 -0.48
N LEU A 236 17.58 15.20 -0.98
CA LEU A 236 17.30 14.02 -1.79
C LEU A 236 16.94 14.45 -3.21
N ASP A 237 17.44 13.72 -4.19
CA ASP A 237 17.20 14.01 -5.60
C ASP A 237 15.88 13.42 -6.08
N LYS A 238 15.07 14.25 -6.75
CA LYS A 238 13.87 13.79 -7.46
C LYS A 238 14.24 12.82 -8.56
N TYR A 239 13.39 11.82 -8.77
CA TYR A 239 13.57 10.90 -9.88
C TYR A 239 12.25 10.62 -10.61
N ASN A 240 12.39 10.21 -11.86
CA ASN A 240 11.29 9.84 -12.73
C ASN A 240 11.68 8.58 -13.51
N THR A 241 10.81 7.58 -13.50
CA THR A 241 10.99 6.33 -14.24
C THR A 241 9.79 6.09 -15.13
N ASN A 242 10.03 5.90 -16.43
CA ASN A 242 8.97 5.62 -17.39
C ASN A 242 9.37 4.44 -18.27
N ARG A 243 8.39 3.62 -18.64
CA ARG A 243 8.60 2.52 -19.58
C ARG A 243 7.36 2.27 -20.42
N ILE A 244 7.58 1.70 -21.60
CA ILE A 244 6.55 1.15 -22.46
C ILE A 244 6.64 -0.37 -22.36
N GLU A 245 5.49 -1.01 -22.21
CA GLU A 245 5.37 -2.46 -22.14
C GLU A 245 4.45 -2.95 -23.25
N LEU A 246 4.94 -3.89 -24.04
CA LEU A 246 4.15 -4.65 -25.00
C LEU A 246 4.14 -6.11 -24.57
N GLY A 247 2.98 -6.72 -24.53
CA GLY A 247 2.88 -8.11 -24.12
C GLY A 247 1.56 -8.75 -24.48
N PHE A 248 1.45 -10.01 -24.13
CA PHE A 248 0.20 -10.76 -24.25
C PHE A 248 -0.12 -11.47 -22.94
N LYS A 249 -1.39 -11.69 -22.69
CA LYS A 249 -1.90 -12.51 -21.58
C LYS A 249 -2.74 -13.63 -22.17
N TYR A 250 -2.49 -14.84 -21.72
CA TYR A 250 -3.32 -15.98 -22.06
C TYR A 250 -3.64 -16.76 -20.77
N ARG A 251 -4.93 -16.95 -20.51
CA ARG A 251 -5.36 -17.73 -19.36
C ARG A 251 -5.66 -19.16 -19.82
N ILE A 252 -4.83 -20.09 -19.39
CA ILE A 252 -5.06 -21.52 -19.56
C ILE A 252 -6.06 -21.96 -18.51
N LYS A 253 -7.17 -22.55 -18.94
CA LYS A 253 -8.09 -23.25 -18.02
C LYS A 253 -7.50 -24.62 -17.79
N ALA A 254 -6.85 -24.84 -16.65
CA ALA A 254 -6.54 -26.19 -16.18
C ALA A 254 -7.84 -26.80 -15.64
N TYR A 255 -8.22 -27.94 -16.19
CA TYR A 255 -9.37 -28.75 -15.74
C TYR A 255 -8.94 -29.65 -14.59
#